data_fec0fd2ed36a34cca7f2aa97144d51b2
#
_entry.id   fec0fd2ed36a34cca7f2aa97144d51b2
#
_cell.length_a   1.000
_cell.length_b   1.000
_cell.length_c   1.000
_cell.angle_alpha   90.00
_cell.angle_beta   90.00
_cell.angle_gamma   90.00
#
_symmetry.space_group_name_H-M   'P 1'
#
loop_
_entity.id
_entity.type
_entity.pdbx_description
1 polymer ?
#
loop_
_entity_poly.entity_id
_entity_poly.type
_entity_poly.pdbx_seq_one_letter_code
_entity_poly.pdbx_strand_id
1 'polypeptide(L)'
;MKKILSAILSAATAFSMLCTPVIAAENTTPSGIEFANIGTEIEAFAEENKDSYASFAAAVFNGDEILYSKHFGYIDRENNIAANENTVYEWGSISKMFIWVSVMQLHEQGKLDLNADIQTYLPEGFLKKLKYDEPITMMNLLNHNAGWEETKSALEVADEADIISLEEALRKTEPAQTFKPGDVTAYSNWGAALAGYIVERVSGMDYAEYLHKNILEPLGMEQTSVSSDYRDNDWVRAQREKTKAYLIINYPEMGMVMDEDLGTAMSYILLYPAGSVTGTLADITKFAQAFVDDECPLFENTETLDLMLSASDFYGNSDIPKNCHGLWVTEYAVRTMGHGGNTNAGSANLVFDKESKTGVVVLTNQQSEAVFCYGIPELIFGNIENNPIYTNAAITQRNDISGNYVTSRGLFEGMVKIAPCLNYLPLEVSENPDELTSAGMPAMTRFGDNLYLLPDSNDFIYETTTSDGKIMLEYSSMAYIEDDAVANEFTAVIIFAALVIVTLVMLIVKGIKKLAKKYRAIPAGKAVLAGQLARLAVGIVLVLILVSMPEALLVPVCILAAVSGVVCLVSAVFTAKALFTEKDMKKFARVRYAFSVLCNLFTAGFVVYFQLFNFWA
;
A
#
# COMPACT_ATOMS: atom_id res chain seq x y z
N MET A 1 21.43 41.57 -40.39
CA MET A 1 20.72 40.42 -40.96
C MET A 1 21.58 39.16 -41.10
N LYS A 2 22.81 39.17 -41.66
CA LYS A 2 23.63 37.95 -41.80
C LYS A 2 24.09 37.32 -40.45
N LYS A 3 24.28 38.09 -39.38
CA LYS A 3 24.65 37.54 -38.05
C LYS A 3 23.48 36.92 -37.27
N ILE A 4 22.26 37.36 -37.54
CA ILE A 4 21.05 36.79 -36.93
C ILE A 4 20.66 35.48 -37.62
N LEU A 5 20.83 35.37 -38.94
CA LEU A 5 20.61 34.14 -39.69
C LEU A 5 21.62 33.03 -39.30
N SER A 6 22.86 33.40 -38.99
CA SER A 6 23.89 32.45 -38.55
C SER A 6 23.62 31.91 -37.13
N ALA A 7 23.06 32.73 -36.24
CA ALA A 7 22.70 32.30 -34.90
C ALA A 7 21.46 31.38 -34.89
N ILE A 8 20.50 31.63 -35.75
CA ILE A 8 19.29 30.76 -35.91
C ILE A 8 19.65 29.42 -36.55
N LEU A 9 20.58 29.42 -37.52
CA LEU A 9 21.04 28.16 -38.14
C LEU A 9 21.91 27.33 -37.15
N SER A 10 22.71 27.98 -36.29
CA SER A 10 23.49 27.28 -35.26
C SER A 10 22.63 26.75 -34.12
N ALA A 11 21.53 27.43 -33.78
CA ALA A 11 20.56 26.92 -32.80
C ALA A 11 19.72 25.76 -33.36
N ALA A 12 19.34 25.81 -34.65
CA ALA A 12 18.61 24.71 -35.29
C ALA A 12 19.47 23.45 -35.46
N THR A 13 20.79 23.61 -35.71
CA THR A 13 21.73 22.45 -35.76
C THR A 13 22.13 21.90 -34.39
N ALA A 14 22.10 22.72 -33.34
CA ALA A 14 22.33 22.22 -31.96
C ALA A 14 21.11 21.50 -31.40
N PHE A 15 19.89 21.87 -31.80
CA PHE A 15 18.65 21.20 -31.38
C PHE A 15 18.40 19.87 -32.13
N SER A 16 19.00 19.67 -33.31
CA SER A 16 18.90 18.42 -34.07
C SER A 16 19.96 17.37 -33.69
N MET A 17 20.88 17.68 -32.77
CA MET A 17 21.90 16.72 -32.29
C MET A 17 21.60 16.15 -30.90
N LEU A 18 20.48 16.50 -30.25
CA LEU A 18 20.09 16.02 -28.94
C LEU A 18 18.91 15.02 -28.93
N CYS A 19 18.38 14.69 -30.09
CA CYS A 19 17.46 13.58 -30.27
C CYS A 19 18.02 12.65 -31.34
N THR A 20 19.04 11.89 -31.04
CA THR A 20 19.14 10.57 -31.67
C THR A 20 18.08 9.73 -30.98
N PRO A 21 16.99 9.33 -31.67
CA PRO A 21 16.24 8.19 -31.18
C PRO A 21 17.29 7.07 -31.08
N VAL A 22 17.43 6.44 -29.94
CA VAL A 22 17.96 5.10 -29.88
C VAL A 22 16.98 4.31 -30.72
N ILE A 23 17.30 4.13 -32.01
CA ILE A 23 16.59 3.15 -32.83
C ILE A 23 16.92 1.85 -32.10
N ALA A 24 15.95 1.35 -31.34
CA ALA A 24 16.02 0.00 -30.83
C ALA A 24 16.39 -0.87 -32.01
N ALA A 25 17.47 -1.63 -31.92
CA ALA A 25 17.82 -2.54 -32.98
C ALA A 25 16.60 -3.44 -33.20
N GLU A 26 16.12 -3.54 -34.45
CA GLU A 26 15.03 -4.44 -34.76
C GLU A 26 15.33 -5.78 -34.09
N ASN A 27 14.39 -6.29 -33.22
CA ASN A 27 14.46 -7.54 -32.46
C ASN A 27 15.33 -7.54 -31.17
N THR A 28 15.41 -6.45 -30.44
CA THR A 28 15.95 -6.43 -29.06
C THR A 28 14.96 -5.82 -28.08
N THR A 29 15.04 -6.24 -26.81
CA THR A 29 14.34 -5.60 -25.69
C THR A 29 14.92 -4.21 -25.42
N PRO A 30 14.23 -3.35 -24.64
CA PRO A 30 14.79 -2.07 -24.20
C PRO A 30 16.12 -2.20 -23.42
N SER A 31 16.35 -3.31 -22.70
CA SER A 31 17.64 -3.60 -22.06
C SER A 31 18.74 -4.03 -23.04
N GLY A 32 18.42 -4.32 -24.31
CA GLY A 32 19.35 -4.76 -25.34
C GLY A 32 19.48 -6.29 -25.49
N ILE A 33 18.63 -7.09 -24.86
CA ILE A 33 18.58 -8.54 -25.05
C ILE A 33 17.95 -8.86 -26.41
N GLU A 34 18.60 -9.64 -27.25
CA GLU A 34 17.99 -10.14 -28.50
C GLU A 34 16.76 -10.99 -28.18
N PHE A 35 15.67 -10.81 -28.93
CA PHE A 35 14.42 -11.56 -28.70
C PHE A 35 14.61 -13.08 -28.65
N ALA A 36 15.50 -13.61 -29.48
CA ALA A 36 15.84 -15.02 -29.48
C ALA A 36 16.49 -15.52 -28.18
N ASN A 37 17.04 -14.62 -27.36
CA ASN A 37 17.77 -14.94 -26.13
C ASN A 37 16.96 -14.72 -24.87
N ILE A 38 15.77 -14.10 -24.95
CA ILE A 38 14.91 -13.79 -23.78
C ILE A 38 14.70 -15.02 -22.90
N GLY A 39 14.36 -16.16 -23.52
CA GLY A 39 14.13 -17.41 -22.79
C GLY A 39 15.39 -17.88 -22.03
N THR A 40 16.55 -17.76 -22.65
CA THR A 40 17.82 -18.15 -22.02
C THR A 40 18.13 -17.29 -20.79
N GLU A 41 17.92 -15.98 -20.91
CA GLU A 41 18.19 -15.04 -19.82
C GLU A 41 17.21 -15.21 -18.65
N ILE A 42 15.90 -15.37 -18.93
CA ILE A 42 14.90 -15.63 -17.87
C ILE A 42 15.18 -16.99 -17.19
N GLU A 43 15.53 -18.03 -17.95
CA GLU A 43 15.83 -19.34 -17.38
C GLU A 43 17.12 -19.33 -16.55
N ALA A 44 18.14 -18.56 -16.95
CA ALA A 44 19.34 -18.33 -16.15
C ALA A 44 19.02 -17.60 -14.84
N PHE A 45 18.20 -16.53 -14.91
CA PHE A 45 17.73 -15.82 -13.73
C PHE A 45 16.94 -16.72 -12.77
N ALA A 46 16.07 -17.60 -13.33
CA ALA A 46 15.32 -18.57 -12.54
C ALA A 46 16.23 -19.61 -11.85
N GLU A 47 17.28 -20.09 -12.50
CA GLU A 47 18.24 -21.04 -11.90
C GLU A 47 19.07 -20.38 -10.81
N GLU A 48 19.49 -19.12 -11.00
CA GLU A 48 20.22 -18.35 -10.00
C GLU A 48 19.38 -18.14 -8.73
N ASN A 49 18.07 -17.95 -8.88
CA ASN A 49 17.13 -17.69 -7.79
C ASN A 49 16.21 -18.89 -7.44
N LYS A 50 16.65 -20.12 -7.73
CA LYS A 50 15.82 -21.33 -7.59
C LYS A 50 15.29 -21.61 -6.19
N ASP A 51 15.95 -21.11 -5.16
CA ASP A 51 15.56 -21.28 -3.76
C ASP A 51 14.62 -20.16 -3.28
N SER A 52 14.21 -19.24 -4.16
CA SER A 52 13.37 -18.06 -3.83
C SER A 52 11.94 -18.17 -4.35
N TYR A 53 11.55 -19.29 -4.98
CA TYR A 53 10.17 -19.45 -5.48
C TYR A 53 9.58 -20.85 -5.25
N ALA A 54 8.26 -20.89 -5.12
CA ALA A 54 7.46 -22.13 -5.19
C ALA A 54 7.04 -22.39 -6.64
N SER A 55 6.29 -21.46 -7.25
CA SER A 55 6.08 -21.39 -8.68
C SER A 55 5.94 -19.94 -9.15
N PHE A 56 6.34 -19.71 -10.38
CA PHE A 56 6.00 -18.49 -11.10
C PHE A 56 5.72 -18.80 -12.58
N ALA A 57 5.01 -17.90 -13.23
CA ALA A 57 4.78 -17.92 -14.65
C ALA A 57 5.15 -16.55 -15.22
N ALA A 58 5.88 -16.52 -16.34
CA ALA A 58 6.29 -15.29 -16.98
C ALA A 58 5.97 -15.30 -18.47
N ALA A 59 5.49 -14.18 -18.98
CA ALA A 59 5.33 -13.91 -20.41
C ALA A 59 6.01 -12.60 -20.77
N VAL A 60 6.68 -12.59 -21.93
CA VAL A 60 7.22 -11.40 -22.58
C VAL A 60 6.65 -11.34 -23.99
N PHE A 61 6.15 -10.18 -24.38
CA PHE A 61 5.58 -9.97 -25.71
C PHE A 61 6.07 -8.67 -26.36
N ASN A 62 5.94 -8.59 -27.67
CA ASN A 62 6.17 -7.36 -28.44
C ASN A 62 5.03 -7.19 -29.45
N GLY A 63 4.19 -6.19 -29.26
CA GLY A 63 2.93 -6.10 -29.99
C GLY A 63 2.09 -7.36 -29.79
N ASP A 64 1.65 -7.97 -30.89
CA ASP A 64 0.85 -9.20 -30.89
C ASP A 64 1.68 -10.49 -30.71
N GLU A 65 3.01 -10.40 -30.81
CA GLU A 65 3.90 -11.55 -30.75
C GLU A 65 4.25 -11.91 -29.32
N ILE A 66 4.01 -13.17 -28.91
CA ILE A 66 4.53 -13.73 -27.67
C ILE A 66 5.97 -14.18 -27.89
N LEU A 67 6.92 -13.42 -27.37
CA LEU A 67 8.35 -13.72 -27.48
C LEU A 67 8.77 -14.84 -26.53
N TYR A 68 8.11 -14.94 -25.39
CA TYR A 68 8.37 -15.93 -24.37
C TYR A 68 7.15 -16.17 -23.50
N SER A 69 6.87 -17.43 -23.13
CA SER A 69 5.85 -17.79 -22.14
C SER A 69 6.23 -19.11 -21.49
N LYS A 70 6.38 -19.15 -20.17
CA LYS A 70 6.73 -20.36 -19.44
C LYS A 70 6.25 -20.34 -17.99
N HIS A 71 6.00 -21.55 -17.48
CA HIS A 71 5.66 -21.83 -16.09
C HIS A 71 6.80 -22.57 -15.41
N PHE A 72 7.11 -22.20 -14.16
CA PHE A 72 8.20 -22.75 -13.37
C PHE A 72 7.69 -23.26 -12.02
N GLY A 73 8.36 -24.27 -11.48
CA GLY A 73 8.12 -24.79 -10.14
C GLY A 73 6.78 -25.51 -9.96
N TYR A 74 6.25 -25.45 -8.75
CA TYR A 74 5.14 -26.29 -8.33
C TYR A 74 4.04 -25.47 -7.65
N ILE A 75 2.79 -25.68 -8.06
CA ILE A 75 1.62 -25.12 -7.38
C ILE A 75 1.27 -25.90 -6.09
N ASP A 76 1.77 -27.13 -5.97
CA ASP A 76 1.76 -27.92 -4.75
C ASP A 76 3.08 -28.71 -4.67
N ARG A 77 4.05 -28.22 -3.89
CA ARG A 77 5.37 -28.83 -3.75
C ARG A 77 5.32 -30.18 -3.06
N GLU A 78 4.42 -30.34 -2.08
CA GLU A 78 4.28 -31.58 -1.32
C GLU A 78 3.82 -32.74 -2.21
N ASN A 79 2.85 -32.48 -3.10
CA ASN A 79 2.29 -33.46 -4.01
C ASN A 79 2.96 -33.47 -5.40
N ASN A 80 4.02 -32.68 -5.60
CA ASN A 80 4.75 -32.52 -6.87
C ASN A 80 3.85 -32.13 -8.05
N ILE A 81 2.86 -31.24 -7.83
CA ILE A 81 2.00 -30.72 -8.89
C ILE A 81 2.68 -29.53 -9.51
N ALA A 82 3.22 -29.70 -10.71
CA ALA A 82 3.93 -28.64 -11.42
C ALA A 82 2.97 -27.56 -11.94
N ALA A 83 3.45 -26.32 -11.98
CA ALA A 83 2.76 -25.23 -12.68
C ALA A 83 2.76 -25.49 -14.20
N ASN A 84 1.65 -25.16 -14.86
CA ASN A 84 1.45 -25.34 -16.29
C ASN A 84 0.44 -24.32 -16.85
N GLU A 85 0.12 -24.43 -18.15
CA GLU A 85 -0.78 -23.49 -18.85
C GLU A 85 -2.21 -23.41 -18.28
N ASN A 86 -2.63 -24.39 -17.50
CA ASN A 86 -3.93 -24.39 -16.82
C ASN A 86 -3.85 -23.88 -15.37
N THR A 87 -2.66 -23.46 -14.92
CA THR A 87 -2.51 -22.89 -13.60
C THR A 87 -3.13 -21.50 -13.56
N VAL A 88 -4.00 -21.28 -12.58
CA VAL A 88 -4.54 -19.95 -12.29
C VAL A 88 -3.84 -19.32 -11.10
N TYR A 89 -3.64 -18.03 -11.19
CA TYR A 89 -3.04 -17.19 -10.17
C TYR A 89 -3.99 -16.04 -9.83
N GLU A 90 -3.98 -15.61 -8.60
CA GLU A 90 -4.64 -14.36 -8.21
C GLU A 90 -3.81 -13.17 -8.69
N TRP A 91 -4.46 -12.22 -9.37
CA TRP A 91 -3.75 -11.06 -9.94
C TRP A 91 -3.71 -9.89 -8.97
N GLY A 92 -4.42 -10.00 -7.84
CA GLY A 92 -4.44 -8.97 -6.81
C GLY A 92 -4.80 -7.61 -7.39
N SER A 93 -4.03 -6.60 -7.03
CA SER A 93 -4.31 -5.21 -7.42
C SER A 93 -4.19 -4.90 -8.92
N ILE A 94 -3.69 -5.82 -9.76
CA ILE A 94 -3.82 -5.68 -11.22
C ILE A 94 -5.31 -5.60 -11.63
N SER A 95 -6.20 -6.15 -10.80
CA SER A 95 -7.67 -6.00 -10.93
C SER A 95 -8.12 -4.55 -11.12
N LYS A 96 -7.39 -3.59 -10.56
CA LYS A 96 -7.71 -2.17 -10.68
C LYS A 96 -7.59 -1.65 -12.12
N MET A 97 -6.69 -2.23 -12.92
CA MET A 97 -6.56 -1.85 -14.32
C MET A 97 -7.88 -2.10 -15.10
N PHE A 98 -8.62 -3.15 -14.73
CA PHE A 98 -9.94 -3.43 -15.32
C PHE A 98 -10.98 -2.39 -14.90
N ILE A 99 -10.92 -1.87 -13.66
CA ILE A 99 -11.76 -0.76 -13.22
C ILE A 99 -11.48 0.47 -14.09
N TRP A 100 -10.20 0.80 -14.26
CA TRP A 100 -9.78 1.99 -14.99
C TRP A 100 -10.17 1.93 -16.47
N VAL A 101 -10.00 0.78 -17.11
CA VAL A 101 -10.52 0.55 -18.48
C VAL A 101 -12.04 0.74 -18.53
N SER A 102 -12.79 0.16 -17.56
CA SER A 102 -14.25 0.33 -17.51
C SER A 102 -14.68 1.79 -17.34
N VAL A 103 -13.97 2.55 -16.49
CA VAL A 103 -14.18 3.98 -16.30
C VAL A 103 -13.95 4.74 -17.62
N MET A 104 -12.86 4.44 -18.32
CA MET A 104 -12.52 5.08 -19.59
C MET A 104 -13.52 4.71 -20.70
N GLN A 105 -14.03 3.47 -20.74
CA GLN A 105 -15.12 3.07 -21.66
C GLN A 105 -16.40 3.87 -21.40
N LEU A 106 -16.78 4.07 -20.13
CA LEU A 106 -17.96 4.86 -19.78
C LEU A 106 -17.76 6.35 -20.03
N HIS A 107 -16.51 6.84 -19.88
CA HIS A 107 -16.15 8.19 -20.24
C HIS A 107 -16.24 8.42 -21.75
N GLU A 108 -15.69 7.53 -22.58
CA GLU A 108 -15.80 7.55 -24.04
C GLU A 108 -17.26 7.60 -24.51
N GLN A 109 -18.13 6.84 -23.84
CA GLN A 109 -19.57 6.82 -24.10
C GLN A 109 -20.30 8.09 -23.62
N GLY A 110 -19.62 9.05 -23.01
CA GLY A 110 -20.20 10.26 -22.43
C GLY A 110 -21.13 10.01 -21.23
N LYS A 111 -21.05 8.82 -20.61
CA LYS A 111 -21.87 8.44 -19.44
C LYS A 111 -21.21 8.84 -18.13
N LEU A 112 -19.89 9.02 -18.10
CA LEU A 112 -19.10 9.37 -16.95
C LEU A 112 -18.14 10.52 -17.31
N ASP A 113 -18.17 11.59 -16.50
CA ASP A 113 -17.20 12.68 -16.57
C ASP A 113 -16.12 12.47 -15.50
N LEU A 114 -14.86 12.39 -15.93
CA LEU A 114 -13.72 12.16 -15.06
C LEU A 114 -13.53 13.28 -14.02
N ASN A 115 -14.02 14.48 -14.29
CA ASN A 115 -13.86 15.67 -13.44
C ASN A 115 -15.12 16.04 -12.65
N ALA A 116 -16.24 15.33 -12.83
CA ALA A 116 -17.44 15.55 -12.04
C ALA A 116 -17.27 15.01 -10.61
N ASP A 117 -17.97 15.64 -9.65
CA ASP A 117 -18.07 15.10 -8.29
C ASP A 117 -18.70 13.70 -8.33
N ILE A 118 -17.98 12.71 -7.80
CA ILE A 118 -18.42 11.31 -7.78
C ILE A 118 -19.74 11.11 -7.06
N GLN A 119 -20.13 12.02 -6.13
CA GLN A 119 -21.41 11.96 -5.45
C GLN A 119 -22.60 12.05 -6.42
N THR A 120 -22.38 12.61 -7.64
CA THR A 120 -23.42 12.65 -8.69
C THR A 120 -23.80 11.26 -9.22
N TYR A 121 -22.91 10.28 -9.07
CA TYR A 121 -23.11 8.88 -9.49
C TYR A 121 -23.55 7.97 -8.34
N LEU A 122 -23.46 8.44 -7.08
CA LEU A 122 -23.73 7.66 -5.88
C LEU A 122 -25.13 7.95 -5.34
N PRO A 123 -25.74 7.03 -4.55
CA PRO A 123 -26.96 7.32 -3.80
C PRO A 123 -26.75 8.50 -2.84
N GLU A 124 -27.79 9.30 -2.62
CA GLU A 124 -27.75 10.43 -1.69
C GLU A 124 -27.26 9.99 -0.29
N GLY A 125 -26.29 10.72 0.25
CA GLY A 125 -25.68 10.44 1.56
C GLY A 125 -24.89 9.12 1.61
N PHE A 126 -24.36 8.67 0.48
CA PHE A 126 -23.50 7.48 0.44
C PHE A 126 -22.23 7.68 1.26
N LEU A 127 -21.50 8.78 1.00
CA LEU A 127 -20.29 9.16 1.74
C LEU A 127 -20.67 9.91 3.02
N LYS A 128 -20.17 9.43 4.17
CA LYS A 128 -20.52 9.96 5.51
C LYS A 128 -19.33 10.52 6.26
N LYS A 129 -18.11 10.17 5.84
CA LYS A 129 -16.88 10.51 6.57
C LYS A 129 -16.01 11.52 5.81
N LEU A 130 -16.64 12.37 5.00
CA LEU A 130 -15.95 13.48 4.34
C LEU A 130 -15.61 14.57 5.34
N LYS A 131 -14.42 15.13 5.23
CA LYS A 131 -13.89 16.19 6.09
C LYS A 131 -13.77 17.52 5.37
N TYR A 132 -13.62 17.49 4.07
CA TYR A 132 -13.41 18.66 3.23
C TYR A 132 -14.59 18.89 2.30
N ASP A 133 -14.84 20.16 1.96
CA ASP A 133 -15.94 20.58 1.07
C ASP A 133 -15.54 20.45 -0.44
N GLU A 134 -14.26 20.27 -0.73
CA GLU A 134 -13.75 20.09 -2.09
C GLU A 134 -14.32 18.80 -2.69
N PRO A 135 -14.84 18.83 -3.94
CA PRO A 135 -15.40 17.64 -4.57
C PRO A 135 -14.32 16.58 -4.82
N ILE A 136 -14.68 15.33 -4.63
CA ILE A 136 -13.87 14.20 -5.06
C ILE A 136 -14.30 13.82 -6.47
N THR A 137 -13.36 13.73 -7.38
CA THR A 137 -13.62 13.37 -8.78
C THR A 137 -13.17 11.95 -9.10
N MET A 138 -13.59 11.42 -10.24
CA MET A 138 -13.07 10.13 -10.71
C MET A 138 -11.56 10.18 -10.93
N MET A 139 -11.02 11.33 -11.37
CA MET A 139 -9.57 11.54 -11.46
C MET A 139 -8.86 11.35 -10.13
N ASN A 140 -9.47 11.78 -9.02
CA ASN A 140 -8.89 11.56 -7.70
C ASN A 140 -8.88 10.07 -7.31
N LEU A 141 -9.85 9.27 -7.79
CA LEU A 141 -9.85 7.82 -7.57
C LEU A 141 -8.78 7.13 -8.41
N LEU A 142 -8.66 7.49 -9.70
CA LEU A 142 -7.63 7.00 -10.62
C LEU A 142 -6.22 7.29 -10.11
N ASN A 143 -5.98 8.50 -9.60
CA ASN A 143 -4.67 8.94 -9.10
C ASN A 143 -4.44 8.60 -7.61
N HIS A 144 -5.38 7.92 -6.95
CA HIS A 144 -5.30 7.60 -5.52
C HIS A 144 -5.02 8.80 -4.61
N ASN A 145 -5.53 9.98 -4.97
CA ASN A 145 -5.37 11.22 -4.20
C ASN A 145 -6.71 11.83 -3.73
N ALA A 146 -7.72 10.98 -3.49
CA ALA A 146 -9.02 11.40 -2.93
C ALA A 146 -8.95 11.79 -1.44
N GLY A 147 -7.85 11.47 -0.76
CA GLY A 147 -7.57 11.91 0.60
C GLY A 147 -8.05 10.98 1.72
N TRP A 148 -8.41 9.74 1.43
CA TRP A 148 -8.82 8.77 2.46
C TRP A 148 -7.61 8.12 3.16
N GLU A 149 -7.76 7.86 4.47
CA GLU A 149 -6.88 6.95 5.19
C GLU A 149 -7.10 5.48 4.77
N GLU A 150 -6.28 4.56 5.26
CA GLU A 150 -6.49 3.12 5.03
C GLU A 150 -7.76 2.63 5.76
N THR A 151 -8.39 1.56 5.26
CA THR A 151 -9.56 0.97 5.90
C THR A 151 -9.20 0.28 7.21
N LYS A 152 -10.04 0.46 8.23
CA LYS A 152 -9.85 -0.16 9.57
C LYS A 152 -10.42 -1.57 9.67
N SER A 153 -11.31 -1.93 8.76
CA SER A 153 -11.99 -3.23 8.73
C SER A 153 -11.23 -4.22 7.85
N ALA A 154 -11.40 -5.51 8.13
CA ALA A 154 -10.90 -6.55 7.25
C ALA A 154 -11.49 -6.42 5.84
N LEU A 155 -10.62 -6.45 4.84
CA LEU A 155 -11.00 -6.39 3.43
C LEU A 155 -11.38 -7.77 2.88
N GLU A 156 -11.09 -8.82 3.61
CA GLU A 156 -11.24 -10.22 3.22
C GLU A 156 -11.98 -11.00 4.31
N VAL A 157 -12.73 -12.01 3.89
CA VAL A 157 -13.39 -12.98 4.77
C VAL A 157 -12.93 -14.40 4.40
N ALA A 158 -12.84 -15.27 5.40
CA ALA A 158 -12.40 -16.65 5.21
C ALA A 158 -13.55 -17.59 4.78
N ASP A 159 -14.78 -17.24 5.13
CA ASP A 159 -15.97 -18.05 4.80
C ASP A 159 -16.77 -17.36 3.69
N GLU A 160 -17.09 -18.12 2.65
CA GLU A 160 -17.94 -17.67 1.53
C GLU A 160 -19.31 -17.16 2.00
N ALA A 161 -19.83 -17.70 3.11
CA ALA A 161 -21.10 -17.29 3.69
C ALA A 161 -21.08 -15.86 4.27
N ASP A 162 -19.89 -15.29 4.51
CA ASP A 162 -19.70 -13.93 5.03
C ASP A 162 -19.54 -12.88 3.91
N ILE A 163 -19.60 -13.30 2.64
CA ILE A 163 -19.57 -12.37 1.51
C ILE A 163 -20.86 -11.54 1.51
N ILE A 164 -20.68 -10.23 1.40
CA ILE A 164 -21.77 -9.23 1.32
C ILE A 164 -21.70 -8.51 -0.04
N SER A 165 -22.75 -7.79 -0.39
CA SER A 165 -22.77 -6.99 -1.62
C SER A 165 -21.68 -5.91 -1.61
N LEU A 166 -21.21 -5.49 -2.80
CA LEU A 166 -20.19 -4.44 -2.94
C LEU A 166 -20.65 -3.13 -2.27
N GLU A 167 -21.91 -2.74 -2.44
CA GLU A 167 -22.47 -1.55 -1.79
C GLU A 167 -22.40 -1.65 -0.26
N GLU A 168 -22.77 -2.80 0.29
CA GLU A 168 -22.74 -3.03 1.75
C GLU A 168 -21.30 -3.03 2.27
N ALA A 169 -20.38 -3.67 1.55
CA ALA A 169 -18.96 -3.69 1.88
C ALA A 169 -18.38 -2.26 1.92
N LEU A 170 -18.64 -1.44 0.89
CA LEU A 170 -18.20 -0.06 0.82
C LEU A 170 -18.75 0.78 1.98
N ARG A 171 -20.04 0.65 2.29
CA ARG A 171 -20.66 1.38 3.42
C ARG A 171 -20.11 0.96 4.78
N LYS A 172 -19.82 -0.33 4.94
CA LYS A 172 -19.28 -0.88 6.20
C LYS A 172 -17.83 -0.47 6.42
N THR A 173 -17.05 -0.36 5.36
CA THR A 173 -15.59 -0.15 5.43
C THR A 173 -15.16 1.26 5.06
N GLU A 174 -16.10 2.23 4.94
CA GLU A 174 -15.77 3.60 4.56
C GLU A 174 -14.67 4.17 5.46
N PRO A 175 -13.51 4.57 4.91
CA PRO A 175 -12.44 5.20 5.67
C PRO A 175 -12.73 6.68 5.94
N ALA A 176 -12.07 7.26 6.94
CA ALA A 176 -12.14 8.70 7.15
C ALA A 176 -11.32 9.44 6.09
N GLN A 177 -11.79 10.62 5.67
CA GLN A 177 -11.03 11.51 4.81
C GLN A 177 -10.04 12.30 5.67
N THR A 178 -8.75 12.13 5.41
CA THR A 178 -7.65 12.73 6.20
C THR A 178 -6.99 13.88 5.47
N PHE A 179 -6.83 13.77 4.15
CA PHE A 179 -6.19 14.78 3.31
C PHE A 179 -7.21 15.43 2.39
N LYS A 180 -6.86 16.62 1.85
CA LYS A 180 -7.67 17.25 0.81
C LYS A 180 -7.56 16.47 -0.50
N PRO A 181 -8.65 16.36 -1.27
CA PRO A 181 -8.57 15.78 -2.61
C PRO A 181 -7.51 16.49 -3.47
N GLY A 182 -6.64 15.70 -4.09
CA GLY A 182 -5.56 16.18 -4.95
C GLY A 182 -4.27 16.61 -4.25
N ASP A 183 -4.22 16.66 -2.90
CA ASP A 183 -3.04 17.16 -2.16
C ASP A 183 -1.99 16.08 -1.90
N VAL A 184 -2.41 14.85 -1.61
CA VAL A 184 -1.54 13.75 -1.19
C VAL A 184 -1.95 12.45 -1.85
N THR A 185 -0.99 11.74 -2.43
CA THR A 185 -1.19 10.38 -2.92
C THR A 185 -1.23 9.41 -1.74
N ALA A 186 -2.34 8.68 -1.62
CA ALA A 186 -2.56 7.64 -0.62
C ALA A 186 -3.33 6.48 -1.28
N TYR A 187 -2.62 5.44 -1.70
CA TYR A 187 -3.20 4.28 -2.36
C TYR A 187 -4.39 3.72 -1.58
N SER A 188 -5.55 3.59 -2.25
CA SER A 188 -6.80 3.20 -1.60
C SER A 188 -7.48 2.05 -2.33
N ASN A 189 -7.55 0.89 -1.70
CA ASN A 189 -8.37 -0.22 -2.17
C ASN A 189 -9.85 0.13 -2.14
N TRP A 190 -10.27 0.86 -1.09
CA TRP A 190 -11.64 1.33 -0.94
C TRP A 190 -12.03 2.30 -2.07
N GLY A 191 -11.16 3.27 -2.37
CA GLY A 191 -11.40 4.24 -3.46
C GLY A 191 -11.50 3.55 -4.83
N ALA A 192 -10.65 2.55 -5.09
CA ALA A 192 -10.71 1.77 -6.32
C ALA A 192 -12.01 0.93 -6.40
N ALA A 193 -12.40 0.26 -5.31
CA ALA A 193 -13.66 -0.48 -5.28
C ALA A 193 -14.88 0.44 -5.42
N LEU A 194 -14.82 1.67 -4.88
CA LEU A 194 -15.85 2.69 -5.09
C LEU A 194 -15.96 3.08 -6.57
N ALA A 195 -14.85 3.21 -7.29
CA ALA A 195 -14.88 3.42 -8.74
C ALA A 195 -15.54 2.24 -9.47
N GLY A 196 -15.25 0.99 -9.06
CA GLY A 196 -15.95 -0.20 -9.58
C GLY A 196 -17.46 -0.17 -9.31
N TYR A 197 -17.88 0.26 -8.10
CA TYR A 197 -19.29 0.46 -7.79
C TYR A 197 -19.93 1.58 -8.63
N ILE A 198 -19.20 2.66 -8.92
CA ILE A 198 -19.68 3.71 -9.84
C ILE A 198 -19.86 3.14 -11.25
N VAL A 199 -18.99 2.23 -11.71
CA VAL A 199 -19.19 1.50 -12.98
C VAL A 199 -20.52 0.73 -12.96
N GLU A 200 -20.86 0.01 -11.88
CA GLU A 200 -22.17 -0.64 -11.74
C GLU A 200 -23.32 0.36 -11.84
N ARG A 201 -23.23 1.46 -11.11
CA ARG A 201 -24.28 2.49 -11.04
C ARG A 201 -24.53 3.16 -12.40
N VAL A 202 -23.47 3.48 -13.12
CA VAL A 202 -23.54 4.21 -14.40
C VAL A 202 -23.93 3.27 -15.55
N SER A 203 -23.44 2.03 -15.55
CA SER A 203 -23.76 1.04 -16.58
C SER A 203 -25.11 0.37 -16.37
N GLY A 204 -25.56 0.27 -15.14
CA GLY A 204 -26.76 -0.51 -14.73
C GLY A 204 -26.54 -2.01 -14.76
N MET A 205 -25.28 -2.47 -14.78
CA MET A 205 -24.86 -3.88 -14.77
C MET A 205 -24.07 -4.18 -13.50
N ASP A 206 -24.11 -5.42 -13.00
CA ASP A 206 -23.16 -5.91 -12.01
C ASP A 206 -21.73 -5.75 -12.54
N TYR A 207 -20.76 -5.43 -11.67
CA TYR A 207 -19.39 -5.13 -12.12
C TYR A 207 -18.73 -6.34 -12.80
N ALA A 208 -18.90 -7.56 -12.28
CA ALA A 208 -18.36 -8.74 -12.91
C ALA A 208 -19.00 -8.98 -14.29
N GLU A 209 -20.34 -8.81 -14.41
CA GLU A 209 -21.04 -8.89 -15.68
C GLU A 209 -20.54 -7.84 -16.68
N TYR A 210 -20.28 -6.59 -16.18
CA TYR A 210 -19.71 -5.53 -17.02
C TYR A 210 -18.36 -5.94 -17.60
N LEU A 211 -17.45 -6.48 -16.78
CA LEU A 211 -16.13 -6.91 -17.22
C LEU A 211 -16.21 -8.06 -18.21
N HIS A 212 -17.03 -9.08 -17.93
CA HIS A 212 -17.21 -10.20 -18.86
C HIS A 212 -17.59 -9.70 -20.24
N LYS A 213 -18.62 -8.87 -20.33
CA LYS A 213 -19.18 -8.41 -21.61
C LYS A 213 -18.27 -7.44 -22.36
N ASN A 214 -17.62 -6.49 -21.65
CA ASN A 214 -16.96 -5.36 -22.29
C ASN A 214 -15.43 -5.50 -22.34
N ILE A 215 -14.84 -6.46 -21.63
CA ILE A 215 -13.39 -6.67 -21.58
C ILE A 215 -13.02 -8.13 -21.85
N LEU A 216 -13.54 -9.08 -21.04
CA LEU A 216 -13.07 -10.46 -21.12
C LEU A 216 -13.50 -11.16 -22.40
N GLU A 217 -14.78 -11.06 -22.79
CA GLU A 217 -15.29 -11.63 -24.05
C GLU A 217 -14.62 -11.03 -25.29
N PRO A 218 -14.48 -9.67 -25.42
CA PRO A 218 -13.78 -9.08 -26.56
C PRO A 218 -12.33 -9.53 -26.71
N LEU A 219 -11.64 -9.79 -25.58
CA LEU A 219 -10.25 -10.26 -25.57
C LEU A 219 -10.12 -11.79 -25.61
N GLY A 220 -11.22 -12.55 -25.56
CA GLY A 220 -11.20 -13.99 -25.50
C GLY A 220 -10.54 -14.54 -24.22
N MET A 221 -10.78 -13.90 -23.07
CA MET A 221 -10.25 -14.26 -21.75
C MET A 221 -11.21 -15.23 -21.04
N GLU A 222 -11.32 -16.44 -21.56
CA GLU A 222 -12.30 -17.43 -21.10
C GLU A 222 -11.90 -18.12 -19.76
N GLN A 223 -10.62 -17.99 -19.39
CA GLN A 223 -10.03 -18.61 -18.19
C GLN A 223 -9.75 -17.58 -17.10
N THR A 224 -10.66 -16.61 -16.96
CA THR A 224 -10.59 -15.52 -15.99
C THR A 224 -11.89 -15.44 -15.20
N SER A 225 -11.79 -15.19 -13.89
CA SER A 225 -12.91 -14.93 -12.98
C SER A 225 -12.72 -13.55 -12.33
N VAL A 226 -13.81 -12.86 -12.07
CA VAL A 226 -13.86 -11.53 -11.48
C VAL A 226 -14.46 -11.56 -10.07
N SER A 227 -15.47 -12.39 -9.85
CA SER A 227 -16.17 -12.48 -8.57
C SER A 227 -15.27 -13.03 -7.47
N SER A 228 -15.40 -12.50 -6.27
CA SER A 228 -14.63 -12.92 -5.10
C SER A 228 -14.74 -14.43 -4.80
N ASP A 229 -15.90 -15.02 -5.04
CA ASP A 229 -16.22 -16.43 -4.83
C ASP A 229 -16.09 -17.28 -6.09
N TYR A 230 -15.57 -16.72 -7.18
CA TYR A 230 -15.39 -17.39 -8.49
C TYR A 230 -16.70 -17.94 -9.10
N ARG A 231 -17.89 -17.47 -8.65
CA ARG A 231 -19.20 -17.95 -9.15
C ARG A 231 -19.44 -17.65 -10.62
N ASP A 232 -18.70 -16.72 -11.18
CA ASP A 232 -18.74 -16.33 -12.59
C ASP A 232 -17.88 -17.23 -13.50
N ASN A 233 -17.04 -18.16 -12.92
CA ASN A 233 -16.25 -19.10 -13.69
C ASN A 233 -15.88 -20.37 -12.87
N ASP A 234 -16.69 -21.42 -12.99
CA ASP A 234 -16.49 -22.70 -12.30
C ASP A 234 -15.15 -23.36 -12.62
N TRP A 235 -14.65 -23.19 -13.86
CA TRP A 235 -13.36 -23.77 -14.25
C TRP A 235 -12.21 -23.10 -13.49
N VAL A 236 -12.21 -21.76 -13.41
CA VAL A 236 -11.21 -21.00 -12.66
C VAL A 236 -11.24 -21.40 -11.19
N ARG A 237 -12.43 -21.49 -10.59
CA ARG A 237 -12.61 -21.96 -9.21
C ARG A 237 -11.95 -23.32 -8.99
N ALA A 238 -12.24 -24.28 -9.85
CA ALA A 238 -11.72 -25.64 -9.74
C ALA A 238 -10.19 -25.73 -9.92
N GLN A 239 -9.57 -24.81 -10.66
CA GLN A 239 -8.11 -24.74 -10.76
C GLN A 239 -7.51 -24.01 -9.55
N ARG A 240 -8.15 -22.91 -9.08
CA ARG A 240 -7.66 -22.13 -7.93
C ARG A 240 -7.61 -22.98 -6.64
N GLU A 241 -8.59 -23.83 -6.43
CA GLU A 241 -8.65 -24.77 -5.29
C GLU A 241 -7.47 -25.77 -5.24
N LYS A 242 -6.74 -25.96 -6.35
CA LYS A 242 -5.55 -26.83 -6.43
C LYS A 242 -4.25 -26.09 -6.18
N THR A 243 -4.25 -24.76 -6.31
CA THR A 243 -3.05 -23.94 -6.19
C THR A 243 -2.84 -23.57 -4.73
N LYS A 244 -1.76 -24.06 -4.13
CA LYS A 244 -1.30 -23.67 -2.80
C LYS A 244 -0.55 -22.35 -2.87
N ALA A 245 -0.56 -21.64 -1.76
CA ALA A 245 0.22 -20.43 -1.54
C ALA A 245 1.42 -20.71 -0.65
N TYR A 246 2.48 -19.91 -0.82
CA TYR A 246 3.71 -20.04 -0.06
C TYR A 246 4.19 -18.67 0.42
N LEU A 247 4.90 -18.66 1.55
CA LEU A 247 5.68 -17.52 2.02
C LEU A 247 7.16 -17.93 2.02
N ILE A 248 7.93 -17.39 1.08
CA ILE A 248 9.35 -17.68 0.94
C ILE A 248 10.12 -16.37 1.10
N ILE A 249 11.01 -16.32 2.09
CA ILE A 249 11.95 -15.22 2.33
C ILE A 249 13.34 -15.84 2.36
N ASN A 250 14.24 -15.41 1.49
CA ASN A 250 15.57 -15.98 1.35
C ASN A 250 16.65 -14.89 1.33
N TYR A 251 16.89 -14.27 2.51
CA TYR A 251 17.97 -13.32 2.74
C TYR A 251 18.90 -13.84 3.86
N PRO A 252 19.73 -14.86 3.59
CA PRO A 252 20.56 -15.52 4.60
C PRO A 252 21.60 -14.58 5.24
N GLU A 253 22.13 -13.61 4.51
CA GLU A 253 23.06 -12.58 5.02
C GLU A 253 22.39 -11.67 6.06
N MET A 254 21.07 -11.51 6.02
CA MET A 254 20.28 -10.76 7.00
C MET A 254 19.71 -11.67 8.11
N GLY A 255 20.00 -12.98 8.04
CA GLY A 255 19.42 -13.98 8.95
C GLY A 255 17.91 -14.18 8.77
N MET A 256 17.35 -13.78 7.62
CA MET A 256 15.94 -13.88 7.29
C MET A 256 15.74 -15.00 6.26
N VAL A 257 15.43 -16.20 6.75
CA VAL A 257 15.07 -17.35 5.90
C VAL A 257 13.78 -17.94 6.40
N MET A 258 12.77 -17.98 5.53
CA MET A 258 11.44 -18.55 5.81
C MET A 258 10.97 -19.31 4.57
N ASP A 259 10.34 -20.45 4.75
CA ASP A 259 9.72 -21.23 3.68
C ASP A 259 8.52 -21.97 4.28
N GLU A 260 7.32 -21.40 4.08
CA GLU A 260 6.07 -21.88 4.68
C GLU A 260 5.05 -22.22 3.59
N ASP A 261 4.42 -23.40 3.70
CA ASP A 261 3.22 -23.78 2.96
C ASP A 261 1.99 -23.20 3.70
N LEU A 262 1.29 -22.29 3.07
CA LEU A 262 0.10 -21.61 3.60
C LEU A 262 -1.21 -22.35 3.24
N GLY A 263 -1.13 -23.56 2.66
CA GLY A 263 -2.27 -24.23 2.07
C GLY A 263 -2.78 -23.49 0.84
N THR A 264 -4.07 -23.52 0.58
CA THR A 264 -4.63 -22.76 -0.55
C THR A 264 -4.70 -21.27 -0.26
N ALA A 265 -4.60 -20.84 1.00
CA ALA A 265 -4.79 -19.47 1.45
C ALA A 265 -6.02 -18.78 0.83
N MET A 266 -7.09 -19.56 0.58
CA MET A 266 -8.30 -19.01 -0.02
C MET A 266 -8.96 -18.04 0.96
N SER A 267 -9.22 -16.85 0.47
CA SER A 267 -9.99 -15.80 1.13
C SER A 267 -10.83 -15.07 0.09
N TYR A 268 -11.87 -14.39 0.55
CA TYR A 268 -12.83 -13.73 -0.32
C TYR A 268 -12.79 -12.22 -0.07
N ILE A 269 -12.34 -11.47 -1.09
CA ILE A 269 -12.18 -10.02 -1.03
C ILE A 269 -13.54 -9.35 -1.10
N LEU A 270 -13.97 -8.64 -0.04
CA LEU A 270 -15.24 -7.94 0.01
C LEU A 270 -15.30 -6.74 -0.95
N LEU A 271 -14.19 -6.05 -1.13
CA LEU A 271 -14.02 -4.97 -2.10
C LEU A 271 -13.50 -5.54 -3.44
N TYR A 272 -14.18 -6.56 -3.94
CA TYR A 272 -13.71 -7.44 -5.01
C TYR A 272 -13.23 -6.75 -6.29
N PRO A 273 -13.76 -5.60 -6.75
CA PRO A 273 -13.22 -4.94 -7.93
C PRO A 273 -11.74 -4.55 -7.77
N ALA A 274 -11.32 -4.29 -6.53
CA ALA A 274 -9.96 -3.81 -6.25
C ALA A 274 -8.89 -4.92 -6.22
N GLY A 275 -9.27 -6.24 -6.24
CA GLY A 275 -8.26 -7.26 -6.02
C GLY A 275 -8.58 -8.70 -6.34
N SER A 276 -9.80 -9.06 -6.80
CA SER A 276 -10.22 -10.46 -6.91
C SER A 276 -10.01 -11.11 -8.27
N VAL A 277 -9.67 -10.35 -9.33
CA VAL A 277 -9.50 -10.96 -10.66
C VAL A 277 -8.42 -12.03 -10.60
N THR A 278 -8.77 -13.21 -11.10
CA THR A 278 -7.96 -14.43 -11.01
C THR A 278 -8.04 -15.15 -12.35
N GLY A 279 -6.92 -15.65 -12.85
CA GLY A 279 -6.91 -16.32 -14.15
C GLY A 279 -5.54 -16.87 -14.54
N THR A 280 -5.43 -17.27 -15.81
CA THR A 280 -4.20 -17.83 -16.38
C THR A 280 -3.24 -16.75 -16.87
N LEU A 281 -1.96 -17.14 -17.04
CA LEU A 281 -0.95 -16.27 -17.67
C LEU A 281 -1.38 -15.86 -19.10
N ALA A 282 -1.97 -16.79 -19.85
CA ALA A 282 -2.38 -16.52 -21.23
C ALA A 282 -3.45 -15.42 -21.31
N ASP A 283 -4.43 -15.44 -20.41
CA ASP A 283 -5.51 -14.45 -20.46
C ASP A 283 -5.03 -13.06 -20.04
N ILE A 284 -4.25 -12.93 -18.94
CA ILE A 284 -3.73 -11.63 -18.55
C ILE A 284 -2.75 -11.06 -19.59
N THR A 285 -2.04 -11.93 -20.33
CA THR A 285 -1.15 -11.49 -21.42
C THR A 285 -1.94 -10.85 -22.56
N LYS A 286 -3.11 -11.41 -22.94
CA LYS A 286 -4.02 -10.78 -23.93
C LYS A 286 -4.47 -9.39 -23.46
N PHE A 287 -4.81 -9.26 -22.16
CA PHE A 287 -5.16 -7.96 -21.60
C PHE A 287 -4.00 -6.96 -21.66
N ALA A 288 -2.78 -7.41 -21.33
CA ALA A 288 -1.59 -6.58 -21.41
C ALA A 288 -1.26 -6.14 -22.85
N GLN A 289 -1.36 -7.04 -23.82
CA GLN A 289 -1.14 -6.75 -25.24
C GLN A 289 -2.09 -5.68 -25.76
N ALA A 290 -3.33 -5.62 -25.29
CA ALA A 290 -4.31 -4.62 -25.72
C ALA A 290 -3.87 -3.17 -25.48
N PHE A 291 -2.96 -2.90 -24.55
CA PHE A 291 -2.43 -1.56 -24.30
C PHE A 291 -1.34 -1.12 -25.27
N VAL A 292 -0.69 -2.06 -25.94
CA VAL A 292 0.38 -1.78 -26.92
C VAL A 292 -0.07 -1.99 -28.35
N ASP A 293 -1.27 -2.57 -28.55
CA ASP A 293 -1.91 -2.72 -29.85
C ASP A 293 -2.35 -1.36 -30.41
N ASP A 294 -2.15 -1.16 -31.70
CA ASP A 294 -2.57 0.06 -32.40
C ASP A 294 -4.10 0.08 -32.64
N GLU A 295 -4.73 -1.11 -32.73
CA GLU A 295 -6.18 -1.29 -32.89
C GLU A 295 -6.83 -1.74 -31.58
N CYS A 296 -6.40 -1.18 -30.43
CA CYS A 296 -6.82 -1.59 -29.10
C CYS A 296 -8.30 -1.99 -28.99
N PRO A 297 -8.59 -3.27 -28.72
CA PRO A 297 -9.98 -3.77 -28.73
C PRO A 297 -10.79 -3.35 -27.50
N LEU A 298 -10.17 -2.66 -26.54
CA LEU A 298 -10.80 -2.20 -25.30
C LEU A 298 -11.64 -0.93 -25.50
N PHE A 299 -11.39 -0.14 -26.53
CA PHE A 299 -12.02 1.16 -26.78
C PHE A 299 -12.55 1.26 -28.22
N GLU A 300 -13.59 2.08 -28.41
CA GLU A 300 -14.13 2.35 -29.73
C GLU A 300 -13.23 3.34 -30.53
N ASN A 301 -12.52 4.22 -29.79
CA ASN A 301 -11.65 5.24 -30.36
C ASN A 301 -10.23 5.11 -29.79
N THR A 302 -9.24 5.22 -30.66
CA THR A 302 -7.82 5.17 -30.26
C THR A 302 -7.43 6.33 -29.34
N GLU A 303 -8.09 7.48 -29.49
CA GLU A 303 -7.89 8.65 -28.64
C GLU A 303 -8.20 8.37 -27.17
N THR A 304 -9.06 7.40 -26.87
CA THR A 304 -9.35 7.00 -25.49
C THR A 304 -8.19 6.22 -24.88
N LEU A 305 -7.53 5.35 -25.65
CA LEU A 305 -6.29 4.71 -25.21
C LEU A 305 -5.18 5.74 -25.00
N ASP A 306 -4.99 6.66 -25.95
CA ASP A 306 -3.98 7.72 -25.84
C ASP A 306 -4.23 8.59 -24.61
N LEU A 307 -5.49 8.93 -24.32
CA LEU A 307 -5.87 9.62 -23.08
C LEU A 307 -5.51 8.78 -21.84
N MET A 308 -5.89 7.50 -21.82
CA MET A 308 -5.62 6.62 -20.68
C MET A 308 -4.12 6.49 -20.41
N LEU A 309 -3.29 6.45 -21.44
CA LEU A 309 -1.83 6.32 -21.33
C LEU A 309 -1.12 7.67 -21.11
N SER A 310 -1.83 8.80 -21.24
CA SER A 310 -1.27 10.11 -20.92
C SER A 310 -1.13 10.32 -19.42
N ALA A 311 -0.13 11.11 -19.01
CA ALA A 311 0.08 11.41 -17.60
C ALA A 311 -1.11 12.18 -17.01
N SER A 312 -1.62 11.71 -15.89
CA SER A 312 -2.72 12.31 -15.12
C SER A 312 -2.28 12.84 -13.75
N ASP A 313 -1.12 12.41 -13.27
CA ASP A 313 -0.50 12.90 -12.05
C ASP A 313 1.02 12.89 -12.19
N PHE A 314 1.69 13.82 -11.48
CA PHE A 314 3.12 14.05 -11.56
C PHE A 314 3.72 14.13 -10.16
N TYR A 315 5.03 13.88 -10.04
CA TYR A 315 5.75 14.09 -8.79
C TYR A 315 5.90 15.59 -8.50
N GLY A 316 5.28 16.05 -7.42
CA GLY A 316 5.29 17.44 -7.02
C GLY A 316 4.92 18.40 -8.16
N ASN A 317 5.78 19.39 -8.39
CA ASN A 317 5.63 20.34 -9.51
C ASN A 317 6.59 20.01 -10.67
N SER A 318 7.00 18.75 -10.83
CA SER A 318 7.90 18.32 -11.89
C SER A 318 7.14 17.90 -13.16
N ASP A 319 7.89 17.63 -14.22
CA ASP A 319 7.37 17.00 -15.45
C ASP A 319 7.53 15.46 -15.43
N ILE A 320 7.85 14.88 -14.26
CA ILE A 320 8.02 13.43 -14.08
C ILE A 320 6.65 12.83 -13.80
N PRO A 321 6.06 12.04 -14.70
CA PRO A 321 4.76 11.45 -14.49
C PRO A 321 4.83 10.37 -13.42
N LYS A 322 3.80 10.32 -12.57
CA LYS A 322 3.63 9.35 -11.50
C LYS A 322 2.54 8.34 -11.83
N ASN A 323 1.48 8.82 -12.51
CA ASN A 323 0.30 8.03 -12.83
C ASN A 323 -0.26 8.41 -14.20
N CYS A 324 -0.76 7.42 -14.94
CA CYS A 324 -1.44 7.57 -16.21
C CYS A 324 -2.86 6.99 -16.07
N HIS A 325 -3.83 7.80 -15.59
CA HIS A 325 -5.23 7.42 -15.43
C HIS A 325 -5.42 6.06 -14.71
N GLY A 326 -4.67 5.87 -13.60
CA GLY A 326 -4.74 4.66 -12.77
C GLY A 326 -3.65 3.62 -13.03
N LEU A 327 -2.86 3.78 -14.09
CA LEU A 327 -1.66 2.99 -14.34
C LEU A 327 -0.47 3.65 -13.65
N TRP A 328 0.28 2.90 -12.88
CA TRP A 328 1.52 3.41 -12.29
C TRP A 328 2.61 3.52 -13.34
N VAL A 329 3.38 4.59 -13.24
CA VAL A 329 4.60 4.77 -14.04
C VAL A 329 5.77 4.20 -13.26
N THR A 330 6.55 3.33 -13.90
CA THR A 330 7.83 2.84 -13.38
C THR A 330 8.94 3.19 -14.35
N GLU A 331 10.01 3.79 -13.84
CA GLU A 331 11.15 4.22 -14.62
C GLU A 331 12.23 3.12 -14.60
N TYR A 332 12.41 2.48 -15.72
CA TYR A 332 13.56 1.60 -16.04
C TYR A 332 14.54 2.34 -16.96
N ALA A 333 15.33 1.65 -17.79
CA ALA A 333 16.06 2.32 -18.87
C ALA A 333 15.12 3.00 -19.87
N VAL A 334 13.86 2.57 -19.90
CA VAL A 334 12.71 3.22 -20.55
C VAL A 334 11.59 3.41 -19.53
N ARG A 335 10.65 4.28 -19.84
CA ARG A 335 9.44 4.47 -19.03
C ARG A 335 8.43 3.39 -19.34
N THR A 336 7.92 2.75 -18.29
CA THR A 336 6.85 1.76 -18.39
C THR A 336 5.61 2.18 -17.63
N MET A 337 4.49 1.56 -17.97
CA MET A 337 3.21 1.70 -17.27
C MET A 337 2.68 0.33 -16.89
N GLY A 338 1.92 0.25 -15.80
CA GLY A 338 1.34 -1.02 -15.38
C GLY A 338 0.82 -1.01 -13.96
N HIS A 339 0.73 -2.18 -13.37
CA HIS A 339 0.31 -2.35 -11.97
C HIS A 339 0.84 -3.65 -11.39
N GLY A 340 1.32 -3.61 -10.16
CA GLY A 340 1.61 -4.79 -9.36
C GLY A 340 0.38 -5.31 -8.62
N GLY A 341 0.43 -6.54 -8.14
CA GLY A 341 -0.63 -7.15 -7.36
C GLY A 341 -0.11 -8.06 -6.26
N ASN A 342 -0.76 -8.01 -5.10
CA ASN A 342 -0.49 -8.90 -3.98
C ASN A 342 -1.81 -9.33 -3.34
N THR A 343 -1.88 -10.61 -2.97
CA THR A 343 -2.92 -11.22 -2.18
C THR A 343 -2.29 -12.10 -1.10
N ASN A 344 -3.12 -12.75 -0.28
CA ASN A 344 -2.62 -13.77 0.65
C ASN A 344 -2.09 -15.03 -0.06
N ALA A 345 -2.40 -15.19 -1.36
CA ALA A 345 -2.09 -16.39 -2.12
C ALA A 345 -1.04 -16.18 -3.22
N GLY A 346 -0.69 -14.95 -3.55
CA GLY A 346 0.26 -14.72 -4.62
C GLY A 346 0.63 -13.26 -4.83
N SER A 347 1.64 -13.06 -5.65
CA SER A 347 2.08 -11.76 -6.15
C SER A 347 2.09 -11.79 -7.69
N ALA A 348 1.86 -10.63 -8.28
CA ALA A 348 1.82 -10.47 -9.73
C ALA A 348 2.39 -9.11 -10.14
N ASN A 349 2.90 -9.00 -11.35
CA ASN A 349 3.28 -7.73 -11.95
C ASN A 349 2.97 -7.74 -13.45
N LEU A 350 2.41 -6.65 -13.95
CA LEU A 350 2.15 -6.39 -15.35
C LEU A 350 2.69 -5.01 -15.67
N VAL A 351 3.67 -4.94 -16.56
CA VAL A 351 4.26 -3.68 -17.02
C VAL A 351 4.50 -3.72 -18.54
N PHE A 352 4.34 -2.59 -19.18
CA PHE A 352 4.57 -2.45 -20.63
C PHE A 352 5.12 -1.07 -20.98
N ASP A 353 5.86 -1.01 -22.07
CA ASP A 353 6.28 0.22 -22.74
C ASP A 353 5.55 0.34 -24.09
N LYS A 354 4.75 1.40 -24.25
CA LYS A 354 3.98 1.66 -25.46
C LYS A 354 4.87 1.92 -26.68
N GLU A 355 6.03 2.57 -26.47
CA GLU A 355 6.91 2.97 -27.59
C GLU A 355 7.60 1.76 -28.23
N SER A 356 8.17 0.88 -27.41
CA SER A 356 8.78 -0.36 -27.91
C SER A 356 7.77 -1.47 -28.15
N LYS A 357 6.50 -1.28 -27.77
CA LYS A 357 5.43 -2.30 -27.75
C LYS A 357 5.77 -3.56 -26.96
N THR A 358 6.74 -3.45 -26.05
CA THR A 358 7.19 -4.57 -25.22
C THR A 358 6.43 -4.60 -23.90
N GLY A 359 6.03 -5.79 -23.46
CA GLY A 359 5.41 -5.96 -22.16
C GLY A 359 5.84 -7.25 -21.47
N VAL A 360 5.71 -7.23 -20.16
CA VAL A 360 6.06 -8.33 -19.25
C VAL A 360 4.92 -8.58 -18.29
N VAL A 361 4.57 -9.85 -18.14
CA VAL A 361 3.64 -10.32 -17.09
C VAL A 361 4.35 -11.38 -16.26
N VAL A 362 4.30 -11.22 -14.95
CA VAL A 362 4.79 -12.22 -13.98
C VAL A 362 3.69 -12.53 -12.98
N LEU A 363 3.43 -13.81 -12.76
CA LEU A 363 2.44 -14.32 -11.80
C LEU A 363 3.10 -15.33 -10.88
N THR A 364 2.80 -15.30 -9.59
CA THR A 364 3.35 -16.26 -8.62
C THR A 364 2.27 -16.77 -7.67
N ASN A 365 2.50 -17.93 -7.06
CA ASN A 365 1.70 -18.44 -5.93
C ASN A 365 2.37 -18.15 -4.58
N GLN A 366 3.05 -17.03 -4.47
CA GLN A 366 3.86 -16.68 -3.33
C GLN A 366 3.49 -15.29 -2.81
N GLN A 367 3.20 -15.23 -1.52
CA GLN A 367 2.88 -13.98 -0.83
C GLN A 367 4.12 -13.08 -0.77
N SER A 368 3.94 -11.79 -1.11
CA SER A 368 5.00 -10.76 -1.04
C SER A 368 6.26 -11.11 -1.86
N GLU A 369 6.09 -11.81 -2.97
CA GLU A 369 7.17 -12.15 -3.88
C GLU A 369 7.64 -10.88 -4.62
N ALA A 370 8.93 -10.63 -4.62
CA ALA A 370 9.53 -9.46 -5.25
C ALA A 370 10.65 -9.82 -6.24
N VAL A 371 11.33 -10.96 -6.07
CA VAL A 371 12.50 -11.33 -6.88
C VAL A 371 12.11 -11.44 -8.35
N PHE A 372 11.05 -12.18 -8.67
CA PHE A 372 10.63 -12.39 -10.06
C PHE A 372 9.68 -11.29 -10.54
N CYS A 373 8.78 -10.80 -9.67
CA CYS A 373 7.84 -9.74 -10.02
C CYS A 373 8.53 -8.44 -10.44
N TYR A 374 9.69 -8.12 -9.90
CA TYR A 374 10.45 -6.93 -10.27
C TYR A 374 11.72 -7.25 -11.08
N GLY A 375 12.39 -8.36 -10.80
CA GLY A 375 13.65 -8.72 -11.48
C GLY A 375 13.46 -9.09 -12.96
N ILE A 376 12.36 -9.78 -13.34
CA ILE A 376 12.10 -10.06 -14.77
C ILE A 376 11.77 -8.78 -15.56
N PRO A 377 10.91 -7.86 -15.10
CA PRO A 377 10.76 -6.55 -15.73
C PRO A 377 12.09 -5.79 -15.87
N GLU A 378 12.93 -5.75 -14.83
CA GLU A 378 14.24 -5.08 -14.89
C GLU A 378 15.15 -5.74 -15.94
N LEU A 379 15.16 -7.08 -16.01
CA LEU A 379 15.91 -7.82 -17.04
C LEU A 379 15.50 -7.38 -18.45
N ILE A 380 14.21 -7.15 -18.70
CA ILE A 380 13.67 -6.82 -20.03
C ILE A 380 13.76 -5.31 -20.34
N PHE A 381 13.46 -4.44 -19.37
CA PHE A 381 13.43 -2.99 -19.58
C PHE A 381 14.71 -2.27 -19.18
N GLY A 382 15.66 -2.95 -18.49
CA GLY A 382 16.92 -2.40 -18.00
C GLY A 382 16.74 -1.57 -16.71
N ASN A 383 17.84 -1.05 -16.20
CA ASN A 383 17.89 -0.30 -14.95
C ASN A 383 17.69 1.21 -15.18
N ILE A 384 17.08 1.91 -14.23
CA ILE A 384 16.84 3.37 -14.27
C ILE A 384 18.14 4.16 -14.41
N GLU A 385 19.26 3.65 -13.91
CA GLU A 385 20.58 4.27 -14.06
C GLU A 385 21.01 4.41 -15.53
N ASN A 386 20.43 3.61 -16.42
CA ASN A 386 20.66 3.66 -17.87
C ASN A 386 19.64 4.58 -18.58
N ASN A 387 18.65 5.15 -17.85
CA ASN A 387 17.65 6.04 -18.44
C ASN A 387 18.28 7.40 -18.74
N PRO A 388 18.29 7.86 -20.02
CA PRO A 388 18.94 9.11 -20.39
C PRO A 388 18.30 10.36 -19.76
N ILE A 389 17.07 10.27 -19.28
CA ILE A 389 16.38 11.37 -18.56
C ILE A 389 17.10 11.65 -17.23
N TYR A 390 17.58 10.64 -16.55
CA TYR A 390 18.16 10.73 -15.21
C TYR A 390 19.68 10.73 -15.16
N THR A 391 20.35 10.03 -16.09
CA THR A 391 21.82 9.90 -16.11
C THR A 391 22.58 11.23 -16.21
N ASN A 392 21.93 12.30 -16.69
CA ASN A 392 22.54 13.63 -16.84
C ASN A 392 21.87 14.68 -15.94
N ALA A 393 21.05 14.28 -14.97
CA ALA A 393 20.38 15.21 -14.07
C ALA A 393 21.43 15.91 -13.17
N ALA A 394 21.49 17.25 -13.25
CA ALA A 394 22.39 18.02 -12.40
C ALA A 394 21.80 18.17 -11.00
N ILE A 395 22.60 17.94 -9.97
CA ILE A 395 22.24 18.27 -8.60
C ILE A 395 22.62 19.74 -8.36
N THR A 396 21.61 20.62 -8.39
CA THR A 396 21.78 22.07 -8.20
C THR A 396 21.33 22.55 -6.82
N GLN A 397 20.44 21.79 -6.17
CA GLN A 397 19.91 22.11 -4.84
C GLN A 397 20.10 20.93 -3.89
N ARG A 398 20.37 21.22 -2.63
CA ARG A 398 20.48 20.26 -1.54
C ARG A 398 19.72 20.81 -0.34
N ASN A 399 18.49 20.32 -0.15
CA ASN A 399 17.70 20.65 1.02
C ASN A 399 18.07 19.70 2.17
N ASP A 400 18.00 20.18 3.39
CA ASP A 400 18.02 19.31 4.56
C ASP A 400 16.60 18.81 4.80
N ILE A 401 16.39 17.56 4.52
CA ILE A 401 15.11 16.86 4.72
C ILE A 401 15.21 15.84 5.87
N SER A 402 16.18 16.06 6.78
CA SER A 402 16.23 15.29 8.03
C SER A 402 14.97 15.53 8.85
N GLY A 403 14.32 14.47 9.29
CA GLY A 403 13.06 14.60 10.03
C GLY A 403 12.39 13.25 10.29
N ASN A 404 11.21 13.32 10.88
CA ASN A 404 10.37 12.16 11.13
C ASN A 404 9.16 12.21 10.20
N TYR A 405 8.91 11.12 9.49
CA TYR A 405 7.89 11.05 8.46
C TYR A 405 6.88 9.95 8.75
N VAL A 406 5.61 10.22 8.47
CA VAL A 406 4.52 9.24 8.54
C VAL A 406 3.98 8.95 7.15
N THR A 407 3.66 7.70 6.87
CA THR A 407 3.08 7.32 5.59
C THR A 407 1.67 7.90 5.42
N SER A 408 1.36 8.42 4.24
CA SER A 408 0.00 8.86 3.88
C SER A 408 -1.00 7.70 3.87
N ARG A 409 -0.54 6.48 3.60
CA ARG A 409 -1.31 5.26 3.67
C ARG A 409 -1.30 4.73 5.11
N GLY A 410 -1.86 5.50 6.03
CA GLY A 410 -1.89 5.23 7.46
C GLY A 410 -3.30 5.19 8.01
N LEU A 411 -3.38 5.00 9.33
CA LEU A 411 -4.60 5.04 10.13
C LEU A 411 -4.46 6.17 11.15
N PHE A 412 -5.17 7.28 10.96
CA PHE A 412 -4.95 8.52 11.69
C PHE A 412 -6.00 8.80 12.75
N GLU A 413 -7.12 8.08 12.75
CA GLU A 413 -8.24 8.33 13.65
C GLU A 413 -8.70 7.07 14.39
N GLY A 414 -9.38 7.30 15.53
CA GLY A 414 -9.92 6.23 16.35
C GLY A 414 -8.86 5.47 17.16
N MET A 415 -9.21 4.28 17.62
CA MET A 415 -8.35 3.46 18.49
C MET A 415 -7.01 3.07 17.88
N VAL A 416 -6.88 3.15 16.56
CA VAL A 416 -5.66 2.83 15.78
C VAL A 416 -4.78 4.06 15.52
N LYS A 417 -5.15 5.24 15.99
CA LYS A 417 -4.36 6.48 15.92
C LYS A 417 -2.91 6.35 16.45
N ILE A 418 -2.65 5.31 17.21
CA ILE A 418 -1.31 4.99 17.71
C ILE A 418 -0.38 4.39 16.62
N ALA A 419 -0.95 3.85 15.51
CA ALA A 419 -0.18 3.13 14.50
C ALA A 419 0.90 3.98 13.81
N PRO A 420 0.66 5.24 13.40
CA PRO A 420 1.69 6.09 12.78
C PRO A 420 2.95 6.23 13.64
N CYS A 421 2.81 6.43 14.96
CA CYS A 421 4.00 6.59 15.82
C CYS A 421 4.80 5.29 16.04
N LEU A 422 4.27 4.14 15.66
CA LEU A 422 4.97 2.86 15.73
C LEU A 422 5.71 2.53 14.43
N ASN A 423 5.33 3.17 13.32
CA ASN A 423 5.83 2.92 11.97
C ASN A 423 6.33 4.19 11.27
N TYR A 424 6.72 5.22 12.02
CA TYR A 424 7.28 6.41 11.39
C TYR A 424 8.69 6.14 10.85
N LEU A 425 9.07 6.89 9.82
CA LEU A 425 10.36 6.82 9.15
C LEU A 425 11.23 7.99 9.62
N PRO A 426 12.22 7.78 10.50
CA PRO A 426 13.22 8.79 10.80
C PRO A 426 14.25 8.83 9.67
N LEU A 427 14.48 10.00 9.08
CA LEU A 427 15.47 10.22 8.04
C LEU A 427 16.53 11.21 8.53
N GLU A 428 17.78 10.94 8.18
CA GLU A 428 18.91 11.81 8.44
C GLU A 428 19.77 11.93 7.17
N VAL A 429 20.19 13.15 6.84
CA VAL A 429 21.23 13.36 5.83
C VAL A 429 22.55 12.87 6.42
N SER A 430 23.25 11.99 5.71
CA SER A 430 24.53 11.44 6.17
C SER A 430 25.67 12.46 6.10
N GLU A 431 26.91 12.05 6.46
CA GLU A 431 28.10 12.87 6.22
C GLU A 431 28.30 13.20 4.73
N ASN A 432 27.81 12.31 3.84
CA ASN A 432 27.66 12.61 2.42
C ASN A 432 26.31 13.31 2.20
N PRO A 433 26.29 14.59 1.77
CA PRO A 433 25.04 15.34 1.61
C PRO A 433 24.12 14.81 0.50
N ASP A 434 24.57 13.86 -0.29
CA ASP A 434 23.80 13.20 -1.33
C ASP A 434 23.24 11.85 -0.87
N GLU A 435 23.34 11.50 0.43
CA GLU A 435 22.80 10.27 0.99
C GLU A 435 21.82 10.55 2.13
N LEU A 436 20.67 9.87 2.07
CA LEU A 436 19.68 9.81 3.16
C LEU A 436 19.77 8.45 3.83
N THR A 437 19.79 8.45 5.14
CA THR A 437 19.84 7.23 5.95
C THR A 437 18.67 7.13 6.90
N SER A 438 18.26 5.90 7.18
CA SER A 438 17.35 5.56 8.26
C SER A 438 17.91 4.35 9.01
N ALA A 439 17.66 4.26 10.31
CA ALA A 439 18.19 3.17 11.13
C ALA A 439 17.76 1.80 10.59
N GLY A 440 18.74 0.98 10.21
CA GLY A 440 18.50 -0.39 9.72
C GLY A 440 18.10 -0.50 8.25
N MET A 441 18.13 0.59 7.48
CA MET A 441 17.88 0.58 6.04
C MET A 441 19.17 0.96 5.28
N PRO A 442 19.41 0.42 4.09
CA PRO A 442 20.44 0.91 3.20
C PRO A 442 20.21 2.39 2.85
N ALA A 443 21.27 3.13 2.57
CA ALA A 443 21.19 4.54 2.23
C ALA A 443 20.48 4.74 0.87
N MET A 444 19.59 5.72 0.81
CA MET A 444 19.04 6.24 -0.45
C MET A 444 20.00 7.27 -1.02
N THR A 445 20.25 7.24 -2.32
CA THR A 445 21.22 8.11 -2.97
C THR A 445 20.51 9.17 -3.81
N ARG A 446 20.88 10.44 -3.60
CA ARG A 446 20.38 11.54 -4.45
C ARG A 446 20.95 11.40 -5.87
N PHE A 447 20.10 11.43 -6.86
CA PHE A 447 20.50 11.35 -8.26
C PHE A 447 19.90 12.44 -9.17
N GLY A 448 19.27 13.43 -8.55
CA GLY A 448 18.76 14.64 -9.19
C GLY A 448 18.27 15.64 -8.17
N ASP A 449 17.86 16.82 -8.60
CA ASP A 449 17.19 17.77 -7.72
C ASP A 449 15.90 17.14 -7.21
N ASN A 450 15.72 17.08 -5.90
CA ASN A 450 14.58 16.49 -5.20
C ASN A 450 14.39 14.97 -5.40
N LEU A 451 15.31 14.26 -6.08
CA LEU A 451 15.21 12.83 -6.38
C LEU A 451 16.20 12.02 -5.56
N TYR A 452 15.71 10.94 -4.92
CA TYR A 452 16.51 9.99 -4.16
C TYR A 452 16.17 8.57 -4.59
N LEU A 453 17.14 7.87 -5.17
CA LEU A 453 17.01 6.48 -5.60
C LEU A 453 16.99 5.56 -4.38
N LEU A 454 16.05 4.64 -4.36
CA LEU A 454 16.00 3.58 -3.37
C LEU A 454 17.07 2.53 -3.69
N PRO A 455 17.76 1.98 -2.67
CA PRO A 455 18.83 1.02 -2.89
C PRO A 455 18.31 -0.26 -3.57
N ASP A 456 19.10 -0.79 -4.49
CA ASP A 456 18.82 -2.01 -5.23
C ASP A 456 17.41 -2.05 -5.89
N SER A 457 16.98 -0.91 -6.42
CA SER A 457 15.62 -0.74 -6.96
C SER A 457 15.62 0.28 -8.11
N ASN A 458 14.62 0.21 -8.98
CA ASN A 458 14.32 1.24 -9.98
C ASN A 458 13.35 2.30 -9.44
N ASP A 459 13.02 2.23 -8.16
CA ASP A 459 12.13 3.17 -7.50
C ASP A 459 12.89 4.35 -6.87
N PHE A 460 12.22 5.47 -6.77
CA PHE A 460 12.75 6.67 -6.12
C PHE A 460 11.68 7.37 -5.29
N ILE A 461 12.13 8.25 -4.42
CA ILE A 461 11.27 9.23 -3.76
C ILE A 461 11.55 10.62 -4.31
N TYR A 462 10.50 11.45 -4.38
CA TYR A 462 10.56 12.82 -4.84
C TYR A 462 10.22 13.77 -3.68
N GLU A 463 11.12 14.70 -3.37
CA GLU A 463 10.91 15.72 -2.35
C GLU A 463 10.02 16.85 -2.86
N THR A 464 8.94 17.12 -2.14
CA THR A 464 8.01 18.23 -2.41
C THR A 464 7.41 18.75 -1.11
N THR A 465 6.31 19.49 -1.17
CA THR A 465 5.58 19.99 0.00
C THR A 465 4.07 19.80 -0.18
N THR A 466 3.39 19.53 0.93
CA THR A 466 1.92 19.56 0.99
C THR A 466 1.39 20.99 0.84
N SER A 467 0.10 21.14 0.60
CA SER A 467 -0.56 22.45 0.47
C SER A 467 -0.45 23.31 1.75
N ASP A 468 -0.24 22.71 2.92
CA ASP A 468 0.00 23.40 4.20
C ASP A 468 1.48 23.59 4.53
N GLY A 469 2.40 23.24 3.60
CA GLY A 469 3.81 23.57 3.63
C GLY A 469 4.70 22.59 4.40
N LYS A 470 4.23 21.39 4.72
CA LYS A 470 5.04 20.31 5.29
C LYS A 470 5.89 19.65 4.21
N ILE A 471 7.09 19.19 4.56
CA ILE A 471 7.89 18.37 3.63
C ILE A 471 7.12 17.07 3.36
N MET A 472 7.05 16.71 2.10
CA MET A 472 6.44 15.47 1.62
C MET A 472 7.42 14.76 0.69
N LEU A 473 7.62 13.49 0.93
CA LEU A 473 8.43 12.60 0.13
C LEU A 473 7.49 11.67 -0.63
N GLU A 474 7.27 11.96 -1.91
CA GLU A 474 6.38 11.16 -2.75
C GLU A 474 7.07 9.92 -3.26
N TYR A 475 6.42 8.79 -3.07
CA TYR A 475 6.63 7.53 -3.76
C TYR A 475 5.50 7.31 -4.76
N SER A 476 5.60 6.37 -5.68
CA SER A 476 4.58 6.17 -6.72
C SER A 476 3.15 6.06 -6.16
N SER A 477 2.96 5.22 -5.15
CA SER A 477 1.62 4.87 -4.63
C SER A 477 1.26 5.50 -3.28
N MET A 478 2.19 6.22 -2.65
CA MET A 478 1.99 6.87 -1.36
C MET A 478 2.96 8.04 -1.17
N ALA A 479 2.82 8.76 -0.07
CA ALA A 479 3.78 9.76 0.35
C ALA A 479 4.16 9.56 1.81
N TYR A 480 5.32 10.05 2.20
CA TYR A 480 5.75 10.20 3.57
C TYR A 480 5.71 11.70 3.91
N ILE A 481 4.94 12.07 4.93
CA ILE A 481 4.69 13.45 5.32
C ILE A 481 5.41 13.73 6.63
N GLU A 482 6.13 14.84 6.68
CA GLU A 482 6.83 15.27 7.89
C GLU A 482 5.86 15.44 9.06
N ASP A 483 6.21 14.86 10.21
CA ASP A 483 5.47 14.96 11.46
C ASP A 483 6.42 15.07 12.67
N ASP A 484 6.63 16.30 13.13
CA ASP A 484 7.47 16.59 14.29
C ASP A 484 6.94 16.00 15.61
N ALA A 485 5.63 15.69 15.68
CA ALA A 485 5.02 15.17 16.88
C ALA A 485 5.23 13.66 17.06
N VAL A 486 5.41 12.91 15.98
CA VAL A 486 5.40 11.45 15.98
C VAL A 486 6.45 10.82 16.88
N ALA A 487 7.66 11.37 16.94
CA ALA A 487 8.73 10.89 17.82
C ALA A 487 8.40 11.11 19.31
N ASN A 488 7.70 12.20 19.65
CA ASN A 488 7.21 12.47 21.00
C ASN A 488 6.07 11.51 21.37
N GLU A 489 5.20 11.19 20.42
CA GLU A 489 4.13 10.20 20.57
C GLU A 489 4.71 8.81 20.82
N PHE A 490 5.70 8.39 20.05
CA PHE A 490 6.43 7.14 20.28
C PHE A 490 7.07 7.09 21.67
N THR A 491 7.71 8.20 22.09
CA THR A 491 8.27 8.33 23.45
C THR A 491 7.19 8.16 24.52
N ALA A 492 5.99 8.73 24.32
CA ALA A 492 4.87 8.57 25.23
C ALA A 492 4.41 7.10 25.32
N VAL A 493 4.42 6.36 24.21
CA VAL A 493 4.12 4.92 24.18
C VAL A 493 5.15 4.12 24.99
N ILE A 494 6.45 4.41 24.80
CA ILE A 494 7.53 3.77 25.58
C ILE A 494 7.37 4.05 27.08
N ILE A 495 7.11 5.30 27.45
CA ILE A 495 6.87 5.68 28.86
C ILE A 495 5.66 4.91 29.41
N PHE A 496 4.58 4.82 28.64
CA PHE A 496 3.39 4.07 29.06
C PHE A 496 3.69 2.59 29.25
N ALA A 497 4.39 1.95 28.32
CA ALA A 497 4.82 0.55 28.46
C ALA A 497 5.68 0.32 29.71
N ALA A 498 6.65 1.21 29.97
CA ALA A 498 7.45 1.17 31.19
C ALA A 498 6.60 1.29 32.47
N LEU A 499 5.61 2.19 32.47
CA LEU A 499 4.68 2.33 33.60
C LEU A 499 3.80 1.08 33.81
N VAL A 500 3.40 0.41 32.74
CA VAL A 500 2.69 -0.88 32.83
C VAL A 500 3.57 -1.94 33.50
N ILE A 501 4.83 -2.09 33.06
CA ILE A 501 5.80 -3.03 33.64
C ILE A 501 6.03 -2.73 35.13
N VAL A 502 6.31 -1.48 35.48
CA VAL A 502 6.50 -1.04 36.87
C VAL A 502 5.26 -1.34 37.71
N THR A 503 4.07 -1.10 37.15
CA THR A 503 2.80 -1.42 37.85
C THR A 503 2.66 -2.90 38.10
N LEU A 504 2.97 -3.76 37.14
CA LEU A 504 2.95 -5.22 37.28
C LEU A 504 3.90 -5.68 38.39
N VAL A 505 5.15 -5.21 38.39
CA VAL A 505 6.14 -5.52 39.43
C VAL A 505 5.64 -5.07 40.80
N MET A 506 5.06 -3.86 40.91
CA MET A 506 4.50 -3.36 42.17
C MET A 506 3.36 -4.25 42.72
N LEU A 507 2.50 -4.74 41.84
CA LEU A 507 1.40 -5.64 42.20
C LEU A 507 1.91 -7.03 42.63
N ILE A 508 2.91 -7.58 41.94
CA ILE A 508 3.56 -8.83 42.30
C ILE A 508 4.20 -8.71 43.72
N VAL A 509 4.98 -7.66 43.94
CA VAL A 509 5.62 -7.40 45.25
C VAL A 509 4.57 -7.23 46.35
N LYS A 510 3.44 -6.54 46.04
CA LYS A 510 2.32 -6.40 46.99
C LYS A 510 1.68 -7.76 47.30
N GLY A 511 1.48 -8.60 46.30
CA GLY A 511 0.97 -9.97 46.43
C GLY A 511 1.88 -10.84 47.33
N ILE A 512 3.19 -10.84 47.07
CA ILE A 512 4.19 -11.57 47.89
C ILE A 512 4.16 -11.07 49.34
N LYS A 513 4.13 -9.75 49.58
CA LYS A 513 4.04 -9.18 50.93
C LYS A 513 2.75 -9.58 51.65
N LYS A 514 1.63 -9.69 50.93
CA LYS A 514 0.35 -10.14 51.48
C LYS A 514 0.41 -11.61 51.86
N LEU A 515 0.95 -12.47 51.01
CA LEU A 515 1.16 -13.90 51.29
C LEU A 515 2.10 -14.11 52.47
N ALA A 516 3.18 -13.35 52.57
CA ALA A 516 4.13 -13.39 53.69
C ALA A 516 3.60 -12.72 54.97
N LYS A 517 2.34 -12.28 55.03
CA LYS A 517 1.72 -11.55 56.17
C LYS A 517 2.47 -10.25 56.56
N LYS A 518 3.28 -9.69 55.66
CA LYS A 518 4.05 -8.45 55.86
C LYS A 518 3.37 -7.21 55.24
N TYR A 519 2.19 -7.38 54.68
CA TYR A 519 1.42 -6.28 54.07
C TYR A 519 0.79 -5.40 55.15
N ARG A 520 1.00 -4.09 55.06
CA ARG A 520 0.32 -3.09 55.88
C ARG A 520 -0.63 -2.28 55.00
N ALA A 521 -1.89 -2.15 55.43
CA ALA A 521 -2.86 -1.28 54.76
C ALA A 521 -2.39 0.16 54.80
N ILE A 522 -2.64 0.89 53.72
CA ILE A 522 -2.33 2.32 53.60
C ILE A 522 -3.63 3.10 53.35
N PRO A 523 -3.75 4.36 53.83
CA PRO A 523 -4.84 5.24 53.43
C PRO A 523 -4.97 5.30 51.90
N ALA A 524 -6.17 5.42 51.36
CA ALA A 524 -6.43 5.37 49.94
C ALA A 524 -5.86 4.16 49.15
N GLY A 525 -5.43 3.11 49.82
CA GLY A 525 -4.83 1.93 49.18
C GLY A 525 -5.73 1.20 48.19
N LYS A 526 -7.07 1.33 48.34
CA LYS A 526 -8.05 0.84 47.37
C LYS A 526 -8.03 1.68 46.07
N ALA A 527 -7.96 3.01 46.21
CA ALA A 527 -7.88 3.92 45.05
C ALA A 527 -6.58 3.68 44.27
N VAL A 528 -5.43 3.61 44.95
CA VAL A 528 -4.15 3.29 44.31
C VAL A 528 -4.22 1.95 43.56
N LEU A 529 -4.83 0.93 44.16
CA LEU A 529 -5.01 -0.38 43.51
C LEU A 529 -5.90 -0.29 42.27
N ALA A 530 -7.02 0.44 42.36
CA ALA A 530 -7.93 0.62 41.24
C ALA A 530 -7.22 1.25 40.04
N GLY A 531 -6.45 2.35 40.26
CA GLY A 531 -5.65 2.97 39.18
C GLY A 531 -4.57 2.07 38.60
N GLN A 532 -3.94 1.21 39.46
CA GLN A 532 -2.97 0.23 38.97
C GLN A 532 -3.61 -0.84 38.07
N LEU A 533 -4.79 -1.37 38.46
CA LEU A 533 -5.51 -2.35 37.66
C LEU A 533 -6.04 -1.76 36.36
N ALA A 534 -6.55 -0.52 36.40
CA ALA A 534 -6.99 0.19 35.22
C ALA A 534 -5.85 0.42 34.21
N ARG A 535 -4.64 0.78 34.68
CA ARG A 535 -3.46 0.92 33.80
C ARG A 535 -3.07 -0.39 33.14
N LEU A 536 -3.10 -1.51 33.88
CA LEU A 536 -2.87 -2.83 33.28
C LEU A 536 -3.92 -3.17 32.22
N ALA A 537 -5.19 -2.82 32.46
CA ALA A 537 -6.25 -3.02 31.49
C ALA A 537 -6.00 -2.22 30.18
N VAL A 538 -5.55 -0.96 30.28
CA VAL A 538 -5.13 -0.18 29.10
C VAL A 538 -3.92 -0.83 28.41
N GLY A 539 -2.97 -1.39 29.17
CA GLY A 539 -1.86 -2.15 28.60
C GLY A 539 -2.33 -3.37 27.79
N ILE A 540 -3.33 -4.10 28.30
CA ILE A 540 -3.95 -5.23 27.57
C ILE A 540 -4.66 -4.72 26.30
N VAL A 541 -5.40 -3.60 26.40
CA VAL A 541 -6.04 -2.96 25.23
C VAL A 541 -5.02 -2.69 24.14
N LEU A 542 -3.88 -2.09 24.47
CA LEU A 542 -2.82 -1.84 23.49
C LEU A 542 -2.29 -3.12 22.83
N VAL A 543 -2.02 -4.15 23.61
CA VAL A 543 -1.57 -5.43 23.05
C VAL A 543 -2.63 -6.00 22.09
N LEU A 544 -3.90 -5.96 22.46
CA LEU A 544 -4.97 -6.46 21.61
C LEU A 544 -5.09 -5.66 20.28
N ILE A 545 -4.91 -4.32 20.34
CA ILE A 545 -4.89 -3.48 19.13
C ILE A 545 -3.71 -3.89 18.22
N LEU A 546 -2.53 -4.16 18.80
CA LEU A 546 -1.32 -4.48 18.04
C LEU A 546 -1.32 -5.89 17.41
N VAL A 547 -2.09 -6.84 17.96
CA VAL A 547 -2.17 -8.21 17.43
C VAL A 547 -3.39 -8.47 16.54
N SER A 548 -3.97 -7.43 15.96
CA SER A 548 -5.12 -7.53 15.03
C SER A 548 -6.27 -8.37 15.60
N MET A 549 -6.90 -7.87 16.69
CA MET A 549 -7.99 -8.57 17.36
C MET A 549 -9.23 -8.78 16.48
N PRO A 550 -10.02 -9.84 16.72
CA PRO A 550 -11.28 -10.07 16.04
C PRO A 550 -12.26 -8.89 16.20
N GLU A 551 -13.02 -8.55 15.14
CA GLU A 551 -14.02 -7.45 15.13
C GLU A 551 -14.98 -7.51 16.33
N ALA A 552 -15.43 -8.71 16.71
CA ALA A 552 -16.32 -8.90 17.86
C ALA A 552 -15.78 -8.35 19.19
N LEU A 553 -14.47 -8.16 19.32
CA LEU A 553 -13.83 -7.62 20.52
C LEU A 553 -13.64 -6.10 20.48
N LEU A 554 -13.84 -5.42 19.35
CA LEU A 554 -13.60 -3.98 19.18
C LEU A 554 -14.39 -3.17 20.23
N VAL A 555 -15.73 -3.33 20.28
CA VAL A 555 -16.59 -2.60 21.21
C VAL A 555 -16.24 -2.89 22.67
N PRO A 556 -16.13 -4.17 23.11
CA PRO A 556 -15.69 -4.48 24.48
C PRO A 556 -14.35 -3.86 24.87
N VAL A 557 -13.38 -3.84 23.96
CA VAL A 557 -12.03 -3.30 24.18
C VAL A 557 -12.06 -1.78 24.33
N CYS A 558 -12.82 -1.07 23.50
CA CYS A 558 -13.00 0.38 23.60
C CYS A 558 -13.72 0.78 24.89
N ILE A 559 -14.75 0.03 25.30
CA ILE A 559 -15.42 0.23 26.59
C ILE A 559 -14.42 0.02 27.74
N LEU A 560 -13.59 -1.05 27.69
CA LEU A 560 -12.56 -1.31 28.68
C LEU A 560 -11.57 -0.15 28.79
N ALA A 561 -11.12 0.40 27.64
CA ALA A 561 -10.23 1.56 27.60
C ALA A 561 -10.89 2.80 28.24
N ALA A 562 -12.12 3.13 27.83
CA ALA A 562 -12.88 4.26 28.37
C ALA A 562 -13.07 4.16 29.89
N VAL A 563 -13.59 3.03 30.36
CA VAL A 563 -13.79 2.76 31.80
C VAL A 563 -12.47 2.85 32.57
N SER A 564 -11.39 2.28 32.02
CA SER A 564 -10.07 2.34 32.64
C SER A 564 -9.53 3.76 32.74
N GLY A 565 -9.73 4.60 31.71
CA GLY A 565 -9.38 6.02 31.74
C GLY A 565 -10.11 6.78 32.86
N VAL A 566 -11.44 6.57 32.96
CA VAL A 566 -12.25 7.17 34.04
C VAL A 566 -11.80 6.67 35.42
N VAL A 567 -11.56 5.37 35.58
CA VAL A 567 -11.05 4.80 36.86
C VAL A 567 -9.70 5.42 37.23
N CYS A 568 -8.82 5.66 36.29
CA CYS A 568 -7.55 6.34 36.54
C CYS A 568 -7.76 7.78 37.03
N LEU A 569 -8.66 8.55 36.43
CA LEU A 569 -8.99 9.90 36.88
C LEU A 569 -9.57 9.92 38.30
N VAL A 570 -10.57 9.08 38.56
CA VAL A 570 -11.19 8.94 39.89
C VAL A 570 -10.15 8.52 40.94
N SER A 571 -9.31 7.54 40.61
CA SER A 571 -8.20 7.09 41.47
C SER A 571 -7.20 8.23 41.75
N ALA A 572 -6.87 9.05 40.75
CA ALA A 572 -6.01 10.20 40.92
C ALA A 572 -6.59 11.21 41.94
N VAL A 573 -7.89 11.54 41.82
CA VAL A 573 -8.58 12.46 42.72
C VAL A 573 -8.55 11.93 44.19
N PHE A 574 -8.94 10.68 44.41
CA PHE A 574 -8.94 10.13 45.76
C PHE A 574 -7.53 10.00 46.35
N THR A 575 -6.56 9.64 45.54
CA THR A 575 -5.15 9.54 45.97
C THR A 575 -4.58 10.94 46.26
N ALA A 576 -4.88 11.96 45.45
CA ALA A 576 -4.49 13.35 45.70
C ALA A 576 -5.15 13.88 46.98
N LYS A 577 -6.46 13.63 47.18
CA LYS A 577 -7.16 14.00 48.42
C LYS A 577 -6.42 13.44 49.64
N ALA A 578 -6.08 12.15 49.65
CA ALA A 578 -5.33 11.51 50.76
C ALA A 578 -3.94 12.16 50.95
N LEU A 579 -3.25 12.55 49.86
CA LEU A 579 -1.96 13.22 49.94
C LEU A 579 -2.00 14.56 50.69
N PHE A 580 -3.11 15.30 50.58
CA PHE A 580 -3.30 16.58 51.26
C PHE A 580 -3.96 16.49 52.63
N THR A 581 -4.81 15.49 52.88
CA THR A 581 -5.56 15.37 54.14
C THR A 581 -4.85 14.57 55.24
N GLU A 582 -3.98 13.62 54.85
CA GLU A 582 -3.28 12.76 55.80
C GLU A 582 -2.02 13.44 56.34
N LYS A 583 -2.15 14.12 57.50
CA LYS A 583 -1.06 14.93 58.10
C LYS A 583 0.14 14.09 58.54
N ASP A 584 -0.10 12.87 59.01
CA ASP A 584 0.94 11.95 59.58
C ASP A 584 1.58 11.04 58.52
N MET A 585 1.35 11.33 57.23
CA MET A 585 1.90 10.52 56.16
C MET A 585 3.42 10.63 56.09
N LYS A 586 4.14 9.52 56.16
CA LYS A 586 5.60 9.44 56.02
C LYS A 586 6.03 9.95 54.64
N LYS A 587 7.18 10.62 54.59
CA LYS A 587 7.74 11.22 53.35
C LYS A 587 7.73 10.24 52.14
N PHE A 588 8.16 9.01 52.35
CA PHE A 588 8.16 7.96 51.33
C PHE A 588 6.75 7.61 50.80
N ALA A 589 5.75 7.59 51.69
CA ALA A 589 4.36 7.36 51.30
C ALA A 589 3.80 8.52 50.49
N ARG A 590 4.16 9.77 50.84
CA ARG A 590 3.79 10.97 50.03
C ARG A 590 4.34 10.90 48.60
N VAL A 591 5.63 10.56 48.45
CA VAL A 591 6.26 10.39 47.15
C VAL A 591 5.51 9.33 46.31
N ARG A 592 5.20 8.15 46.93
CA ARG A 592 4.43 7.12 46.24
C ARG A 592 3.04 7.55 45.81
N TYR A 593 2.35 8.35 46.60
CA TYR A 593 1.02 8.81 46.26
C TYR A 593 1.09 9.87 45.15
N ALA A 594 2.04 10.82 45.23
CA ALA A 594 2.28 11.79 44.15
C ALA A 594 2.60 11.08 42.84
N PHE A 595 3.49 10.07 42.87
CA PHE A 595 3.81 9.25 41.72
C PHE A 595 2.57 8.50 41.17
N SER A 596 1.74 7.92 42.06
CA SER A 596 0.51 7.25 41.63
C SER A 596 -0.49 8.22 40.94
N VAL A 597 -0.61 9.45 41.46
CA VAL A 597 -1.45 10.49 40.84
C VAL A 597 -0.96 10.82 39.44
N LEU A 598 0.35 11.08 39.29
CA LEU A 598 0.96 11.40 38.00
C LEU A 598 0.76 10.26 36.98
N CYS A 599 1.02 9.01 37.40
CA CYS A 599 0.81 7.86 36.53
C CYS A 599 -0.64 7.68 36.09
N ASN A 600 -1.61 7.95 36.96
CA ASN A 600 -3.02 7.84 36.64
C ASN A 600 -3.49 8.94 35.70
N LEU A 601 -3.03 10.18 35.91
CA LEU A 601 -3.31 11.29 35.01
C LEU A 601 -2.67 11.07 33.62
N PHE A 602 -1.44 10.59 33.57
CA PHE A 602 -0.79 10.23 32.32
C PHE A 602 -1.56 9.12 31.58
N THR A 603 -1.97 8.05 32.29
CA THR A 603 -2.75 6.96 31.68
C THR A 603 -4.08 7.45 31.11
N ALA A 604 -4.80 8.30 31.86
CA ALA A 604 -6.07 8.86 31.37
C ALA A 604 -5.85 9.79 30.15
N GLY A 605 -4.82 10.64 30.19
CA GLY A 605 -4.43 11.48 29.04
C GLY A 605 -4.03 10.63 27.83
N PHE A 606 -3.31 9.55 28.02
CA PHE A 606 -2.92 8.60 26.99
C PHE A 606 -4.15 7.96 26.29
N VAL A 607 -5.13 7.49 27.07
CA VAL A 607 -6.40 6.94 26.54
C VAL A 607 -7.15 7.96 25.68
N VAL A 608 -7.18 9.22 26.13
CA VAL A 608 -7.88 10.30 25.40
C VAL A 608 -7.11 10.71 24.15
N TYR A 609 -5.81 10.92 24.25
CA TYR A 609 -4.98 11.39 23.14
C TYR A 609 -4.95 10.39 21.98
N PHE A 610 -4.74 9.11 22.27
CA PHE A 610 -4.76 8.04 21.26
C PHE A 610 -6.15 7.50 20.96
N GLN A 611 -7.20 8.14 21.44
CA GLN A 611 -8.60 7.78 21.15
C GLN A 611 -8.93 6.29 21.36
N LEU A 612 -8.30 5.62 22.31
CA LEU A 612 -8.44 4.17 22.52
C LEU A 612 -9.87 3.70 22.84
N PHE A 613 -10.79 4.64 23.08
CA PHE A 613 -12.22 4.39 23.29
C PHE A 613 -13.06 4.54 22.02
N ASN A 614 -12.47 5.00 20.92
CA ASN A 614 -13.19 5.37 19.71
C ASN A 614 -12.94 4.32 18.60
N PHE A 615 -13.88 3.40 18.39
CA PHE A 615 -13.79 2.38 17.34
C PHE A 615 -14.55 2.76 16.06
N TRP A 616 -15.38 3.80 16.12
CA TRP A 616 -16.27 4.22 15.03
C TRP A 616 -15.73 5.41 14.20
N ALA A 617 -14.57 5.93 14.54
CA ALA A 617 -13.93 7.01 13.78
C ALA A 617 -13.37 6.51 12.45
#